data_5447d1cb31f23c423448f0c6f8dc0ecb
#
_entry.id   5447d1cb31f23c423448f0c6f8dc0ecb
#
_cell.length_a   1.000
_cell.length_b   1.000
_cell.length_c   1.000
_cell.angle_alpha   90.00
_cell.angle_beta   90.00
_cell.angle_gamma   90.00
#
_symmetry.space_group_name_H-M   'P 1'
#
loop_
_entity.id
_entity.type
_entity.pdbx_description
1 polymer ?
#
loop_
_entity_poly.entity_id
_entity_poly.type
_entity_poly.pdbx_seq_one_letter_code
_entity_poly.pdbx_strand_id
1 'polypeptide(L)'
;EKAPYLSKECGEIMWVGEGQVNNRQLHDSLMAASRKLGVHILEANVSGFIRKESSVRAAVTDAGEIAGDKFVLASGSWSAQLAKVLDVNLPLRPIKGQMCRLQLQDHFLDYTIHGMMTYVAPWKEGNGIVVGSTMEDKGFDSFIEDKVIDELIARAAEILPCLKDASLIESWTGLRPAAEDLMPIMGRSGRYENLFYSSGHYRNGILQTPHQAGYMTSIVRGDRDEETPEFSPSRYNL
;
A
#
# COMPACT_ATOMS: atom_id res chain seq x y z
N GLU A 1 -31.25 13.48 1.03
CA GLU A 1 -31.15 14.48 2.11
C GLU A 1 -29.88 14.36 2.98
N LYS A 2 -29.15 13.23 2.92
CA LYS A 2 -27.89 13.03 3.68
C LYS A 2 -26.65 13.60 3.00
N ALA A 3 -26.75 14.00 1.75
CA ALA A 3 -25.62 14.53 0.98
C ALA A 3 -26.06 15.63 0.01
N PRO A 4 -26.51 16.81 0.56
CA PRO A 4 -27.06 17.90 -0.27
C PRO A 4 -26.01 18.57 -1.16
N TYR A 5 -24.75 18.30 -0.94
CA TYR A 5 -23.60 18.81 -1.67
C TYR A 5 -23.23 17.98 -2.91
N LEU A 6 -23.86 16.83 -3.10
CA LEU A 6 -23.64 16.03 -4.29
C LEU A 6 -24.28 16.68 -5.53
N SER A 7 -23.66 16.45 -6.66
CA SER A 7 -24.22 16.86 -7.97
C SER A 7 -25.61 16.26 -8.14
N LYS A 8 -26.52 17.05 -8.68
CA LYS A 8 -27.88 16.59 -9.03
C LYS A 8 -27.88 15.59 -10.21
N GLU A 9 -26.76 15.50 -10.92
CA GLU A 9 -26.55 14.56 -12.01
C GLU A 9 -26.06 13.19 -11.52
N CYS A 10 -25.67 13.07 -10.22
CA CYS A 10 -25.43 11.77 -9.60
C CYS A 10 -26.74 10.96 -9.64
N GLY A 11 -26.71 9.82 -10.29
CA GLY A 11 -27.85 8.90 -10.39
C GLY A 11 -28.17 8.22 -9.05
N GLU A 12 -28.13 6.92 -8.99
CA GLU A 12 -28.38 6.17 -7.77
C GLU A 12 -27.14 6.25 -6.81
N ILE A 13 -27.45 6.46 -5.53
CA ILE A 13 -26.44 6.54 -4.45
C ILE A 13 -26.73 5.41 -3.48
N MET A 14 -25.70 4.57 -3.25
CA MET A 14 -25.76 3.52 -2.25
C MET A 14 -24.97 3.94 -1.00
N TRP A 15 -25.63 3.84 0.16
CA TRP A 15 -24.97 4.03 1.44
C TRP A 15 -24.35 2.71 1.91
N VAL A 16 -23.04 2.73 2.17
CA VAL A 16 -22.30 1.60 2.74
C VAL A 16 -21.64 2.02 4.05
N GLY A 17 -21.64 1.13 5.04
CA GLY A 17 -20.97 1.37 6.32
C GLY A 17 -19.48 1.05 6.19
N GLU A 18 -18.68 2.02 5.76
CA GLU A 18 -17.23 1.85 5.74
C GLU A 18 -16.51 2.89 6.59
N GLY A 19 -15.30 2.55 7.02
CA GLY A 19 -14.44 3.42 7.78
C GLY A 19 -13.33 4.02 6.93
N GLN A 20 -12.67 5.01 7.49
CA GLN A 20 -11.53 5.67 6.90
C GLN A 20 -10.37 5.70 7.90
N VAL A 21 -9.16 5.55 7.41
CA VAL A 21 -7.95 5.70 8.21
C VAL A 21 -6.97 6.67 7.54
N ASN A 22 -6.37 7.55 8.32
CA ASN A 22 -5.23 8.33 7.87
C ASN A 22 -4.00 7.41 7.85
N ASN A 23 -3.54 7.06 6.64
CA ASN A 23 -2.45 6.12 6.46
C ASN A 23 -1.10 6.62 6.98
N ARG A 24 -0.86 7.94 6.98
CA ARG A 24 0.36 8.54 7.55
C ARG A 24 0.37 8.37 9.07
N GLN A 25 -0.74 8.71 9.75
CA GLN A 25 -0.87 8.52 11.20
C GLN A 25 -0.84 7.04 11.60
N LEU A 26 -1.44 6.16 10.80
CA LEU A 26 -1.35 4.71 11.03
C LEU A 26 0.09 4.25 10.98
N HIS A 27 0.85 4.64 9.95
CA HIS A 27 2.27 4.33 9.82
C HIS A 27 3.06 4.81 11.03
N ASP A 28 2.93 6.08 11.41
CA ASP A 28 3.67 6.67 12.53
C ASP A 28 3.34 6.00 13.86
N SER A 29 2.05 5.65 14.05
CA SER A 29 1.59 4.92 15.23
C SER A 29 2.18 3.50 15.30
N LEU A 30 2.23 2.79 14.17
CA LEU A 30 2.84 1.46 14.08
C LEU A 30 4.35 1.52 14.33
N MET A 31 5.04 2.52 13.78
CA MET A 31 6.47 2.74 14.03
C MET A 31 6.75 3.02 15.51
N ALA A 32 5.95 3.88 16.14
CA ALA A 32 6.08 4.20 17.57
C ALA A 32 5.81 2.96 18.45
N ALA A 33 4.76 2.20 18.15
CA ALA A 33 4.43 0.97 18.85
C ALA A 33 5.53 -0.10 18.71
N SER A 34 6.08 -0.27 17.52
CA SER A 34 7.17 -1.21 17.24
C SER A 34 8.41 -0.87 18.09
N ARG A 35 8.82 0.40 18.11
CA ARG A 35 9.94 0.85 18.97
C ARG A 35 9.67 0.58 20.45
N LYS A 36 8.45 0.86 20.93
CA LYS A 36 8.04 0.61 22.32
C LYS A 36 8.09 -0.87 22.69
N LEU A 37 7.85 -1.75 21.73
CA LEU A 37 7.94 -3.20 21.89
C LEU A 37 9.37 -3.75 21.71
N GLY A 38 10.36 -2.90 21.55
CA GLY A 38 11.76 -3.30 21.43
C GLY A 38 12.19 -3.74 20.04
N VAL A 39 11.40 -3.43 19.00
CA VAL A 39 11.80 -3.70 17.61
C VAL A 39 12.89 -2.70 17.21
N HIS A 40 14.01 -3.21 16.73
CA HIS A 40 15.08 -2.40 16.15
C HIS A 40 14.71 -1.99 14.73
N ILE A 41 14.56 -0.69 14.53
CA ILE A 41 14.27 -0.10 13.22
C ILE A 41 15.54 0.57 12.71
N LEU A 42 16.05 0.07 11.61
CA LEU A 42 17.27 0.57 10.97
C LEU A 42 16.90 1.30 9.68
N GLU A 43 17.37 2.52 9.54
CA GLU A 43 17.29 3.28 8.29
C GLU A 43 18.47 2.89 7.41
N ALA A 44 18.27 1.91 6.53
CA ALA A 44 19.30 1.39 5.67
C ALA A 44 18.70 0.82 4.37
N ASN A 45 19.49 0.88 3.29
CA ASN A 45 19.12 0.30 2.01
C ASN A 45 19.70 -1.10 1.85
N VAL A 46 18.84 -2.09 1.67
CA VAL A 46 19.26 -3.46 1.37
C VAL A 46 19.67 -3.56 -0.09
N SER A 47 20.92 -3.93 -0.32
CA SER A 47 21.48 -4.10 -1.68
C SER A 47 21.73 -5.56 -2.06
N GLY A 48 21.72 -6.48 -1.07
CA GLY A 48 22.03 -7.87 -1.31
C GLY A 48 21.77 -8.77 -0.13
N PHE A 49 22.16 -10.04 -0.27
CA PHE A 49 22.05 -11.05 0.78
C PHE A 49 23.24 -11.98 0.77
N ILE A 50 23.73 -12.32 1.95
CA ILE A 50 24.70 -13.42 2.14
C ILE A 50 23.91 -14.72 2.27
N ARG A 51 24.27 -15.70 1.46
CA ARG A 51 23.61 -17.01 1.39
C ARG A 51 24.61 -18.13 1.71
N LYS A 52 24.10 -19.18 2.31
CA LYS A 52 24.82 -20.44 2.45
C LYS A 52 23.82 -21.58 2.21
N GLU A 53 24.06 -22.35 1.15
CA GLU A 53 23.16 -23.43 0.70
C GLU A 53 21.72 -22.92 0.51
N SER A 54 20.75 -23.54 1.16
CA SER A 54 19.32 -23.18 1.15
C SER A 54 18.92 -22.10 2.18
N SER A 55 19.88 -21.37 2.75
CA SER A 55 19.59 -20.40 3.80
C SER A 55 20.16 -19.01 3.49
N VAL A 56 19.40 -17.97 3.82
CA VAL A 56 19.87 -16.59 3.93
C VAL A 56 20.53 -16.41 5.28
N ARG A 57 21.70 -15.78 5.35
CA ARG A 57 22.47 -15.57 6.58
C ARG A 57 22.48 -14.12 7.03
N ALA A 58 22.53 -13.20 6.10
CA ALA A 58 22.50 -11.77 6.39
C ALA A 58 21.91 -10.98 5.23
N ALA A 59 21.32 -9.85 5.53
CA ALA A 59 21.05 -8.79 4.58
C ALA A 59 22.28 -7.87 4.48
N VAL A 60 22.69 -7.51 3.27
CA VAL A 60 23.77 -6.56 3.01
C VAL A 60 23.16 -5.19 2.82
N THR A 61 23.59 -4.23 3.63
CA THR A 61 23.06 -2.86 3.60
C THR A 61 24.19 -1.83 3.52
N ASP A 62 23.83 -0.58 3.25
CA ASP A 62 24.75 0.56 3.30
C ASP A 62 25.24 0.86 4.75
N ALA A 63 24.56 0.32 5.77
CA ALA A 63 24.97 0.40 7.18
C ALA A 63 25.74 -0.85 7.67
N GLY A 64 26.02 -1.81 6.76
CA GLY A 64 26.71 -3.06 7.07
C GLY A 64 25.82 -4.30 6.92
N GLU A 65 26.34 -5.44 7.37
CA GLU A 65 25.66 -6.73 7.29
C GLU A 65 24.76 -6.93 8.52
N ILE A 66 23.51 -7.34 8.26
CA ILE A 66 22.53 -7.62 9.33
C ILE A 66 22.19 -9.11 9.29
N ALA A 67 22.74 -9.84 10.26
CA ALA A 67 22.46 -11.26 10.40
C ALA A 67 21.08 -11.52 11.01
N GLY A 68 20.49 -12.66 10.65
CA GLY A 68 19.20 -13.09 11.18
C GLY A 68 18.96 -14.58 10.97
N ASP A 69 18.05 -15.14 11.77
CA ASP A 69 17.63 -16.53 11.63
C ASP A 69 16.52 -16.68 10.58
N LYS A 70 15.66 -15.67 10.43
CA LYS A 70 14.55 -15.64 9.48
C LYS A 70 14.46 -14.28 8.81
N PHE A 71 14.12 -14.27 7.54
CA PHE A 71 14.01 -13.06 6.72
C PHE A 71 12.63 -12.95 6.09
N VAL A 72 12.03 -11.77 6.18
CA VAL A 72 10.73 -11.49 5.54
C VAL A 72 10.91 -10.36 4.52
N LEU A 73 10.67 -10.63 3.26
CA LEU A 73 10.61 -9.59 2.24
C LEU A 73 9.23 -8.92 2.26
N ALA A 74 9.15 -7.76 2.92
CA ALA A 74 7.95 -6.95 3.05
C ALA A 74 8.12 -5.56 2.42
N SER A 75 8.97 -5.45 1.39
CA SER A 75 9.41 -4.20 0.75
C SER A 75 8.46 -3.70 -0.34
N GLY A 76 7.18 -4.07 -0.28
CA GLY A 76 6.15 -3.58 -1.17
C GLY A 76 6.52 -3.77 -2.65
N SER A 77 6.46 -2.71 -3.44
CA SER A 77 6.76 -2.75 -4.87
C SER A 77 8.22 -3.13 -5.20
N TRP A 78 9.15 -2.93 -4.26
CA TRP A 78 10.57 -3.28 -4.41
C TRP A 78 10.87 -4.75 -4.07
N SER A 79 9.90 -5.50 -3.58
CA SER A 79 10.11 -6.91 -3.20
C SER A 79 10.59 -7.77 -4.38
N ALA A 80 10.13 -7.50 -5.61
CA ALA A 80 10.59 -8.22 -6.79
C ALA A 80 12.07 -7.95 -7.10
N GLN A 81 12.54 -6.72 -6.91
CA GLN A 81 13.95 -6.35 -7.13
C GLN A 81 14.86 -7.04 -6.10
N LEU A 82 14.46 -7.06 -4.83
CA LEU A 82 15.21 -7.74 -3.76
C LEU A 82 15.17 -9.27 -3.92
N ALA A 83 14.05 -9.84 -4.32
CA ALA A 83 13.94 -11.27 -4.59
C ALA A 83 14.86 -11.68 -5.76
N LYS A 84 15.00 -10.84 -6.79
CA LYS A 84 15.90 -11.10 -7.92
C LYS A 84 17.37 -11.23 -7.50
N VAL A 85 17.81 -10.51 -6.47
CA VAL A 85 19.17 -10.68 -5.90
C VAL A 85 19.38 -12.06 -5.28
N LEU A 86 18.28 -12.72 -4.90
CA LEU A 86 18.25 -14.09 -4.39
C LEU A 86 17.97 -15.14 -5.49
N ASP A 87 18.06 -14.75 -6.77
CA ASP A 87 17.70 -15.57 -7.94
C ASP A 87 16.25 -16.10 -7.89
N VAL A 88 15.34 -15.30 -7.30
CA VAL A 88 13.91 -15.57 -7.26
C VAL A 88 13.18 -14.54 -8.11
N ASN A 89 12.35 -15.00 -9.04
CA ASN A 89 11.55 -14.14 -9.89
C ASN A 89 10.16 -13.94 -9.29
N LEU A 90 10.03 -13.01 -8.35
CA LEU A 90 8.76 -12.68 -7.72
C LEU A 90 7.89 -11.87 -8.70
N PRO A 91 6.70 -12.37 -9.11
CA PRO A 91 5.89 -11.76 -10.17
C PRO A 91 5.09 -10.55 -9.62
N LEU A 92 5.81 -9.49 -9.30
CA LEU A 92 5.27 -8.23 -8.80
C LEU A 92 5.65 -7.07 -9.71
N ARG A 93 4.70 -6.17 -9.91
CA ARG A 93 4.93 -4.90 -10.59
C ARG A 93 4.35 -3.74 -9.80
N PRO A 94 4.96 -2.56 -9.85
CA PRO A 94 4.40 -1.36 -9.25
C PRO A 94 3.26 -0.80 -10.11
N ILE A 95 2.15 -0.45 -9.46
CA ILE A 95 1.06 0.31 -10.08
C ILE A 95 1.02 1.68 -9.41
N LYS A 96 1.38 2.71 -10.17
CA LYS A 96 1.39 4.10 -9.73
C LYS A 96 -0.02 4.60 -9.47
N GLY A 97 -0.18 5.37 -8.41
CA GLY A 97 -1.39 6.14 -8.14
C GLY A 97 -1.05 7.55 -7.74
N GLN A 98 -1.64 8.53 -8.42
CA GLN A 98 -1.55 9.94 -8.09
C GLN A 98 -2.78 10.37 -7.31
N MET A 99 -2.58 11.25 -6.34
CA MET A 99 -3.61 11.74 -5.41
C MET A 99 -3.31 13.19 -5.06
N CYS A 100 -4.33 13.91 -4.63
CA CYS A 100 -4.15 15.27 -4.14
C CYS A 100 -5.00 15.55 -2.89
N ARG A 101 -4.61 16.59 -2.18
CA ARG A 101 -5.38 17.17 -1.09
C ARG A 101 -5.77 18.59 -1.45
N LEU A 102 -7.06 18.84 -1.31
CA LEU A 102 -7.70 20.12 -1.58
C LEU A 102 -8.17 20.75 -0.27
N GLN A 103 -8.25 22.06 -0.25
CA GLN A 103 -8.83 22.87 0.82
C GLN A 103 -10.11 23.52 0.35
N LEU A 104 -11.17 23.34 1.13
CA LEU A 104 -12.42 24.08 1.00
C LEU A 104 -12.55 25.13 2.11
N GLN A 105 -13.32 26.19 1.85
CA GLN A 105 -13.60 27.22 2.87
C GLN A 105 -14.50 26.66 3.98
N ASP A 106 -15.50 25.88 3.59
CA ASP A 106 -16.46 25.26 4.50
C ASP A 106 -16.21 23.75 4.59
N HIS A 107 -16.15 23.22 5.80
CA HIS A 107 -16.05 21.79 6.04
C HIS A 107 -17.45 21.17 6.09
N PHE A 108 -17.76 20.27 5.15
CA PHE A 108 -19.07 19.65 5.08
C PHE A 108 -19.05 18.17 4.64
N LEU A 109 -17.87 17.60 4.44
CA LEU A 109 -17.73 16.19 4.05
C LEU A 109 -17.37 15.33 5.26
N ASP A 110 -18.33 14.52 5.69
CA ASP A 110 -18.14 13.61 6.82
C ASP A 110 -17.87 12.16 6.39
N TYR A 111 -18.08 11.89 5.10
CA TYR A 111 -18.04 10.52 4.55
C TYR A 111 -17.17 10.46 3.31
N THR A 112 -16.57 9.28 3.08
CA THR A 112 -15.93 8.99 1.80
C THR A 112 -17.00 8.77 0.73
N ILE A 113 -16.79 9.36 -0.44
CA ILE A 113 -17.68 9.21 -1.59
C ILE A 113 -16.88 8.52 -2.68
N HIS A 114 -17.38 7.40 -3.18
CA HIS A 114 -16.80 6.67 -4.28
C HIS A 114 -17.58 6.94 -5.55
N GLY A 115 -16.89 7.43 -6.58
CA GLY A 115 -17.36 7.45 -7.96
C GLY A 115 -16.74 6.31 -8.77
N MET A 116 -17.08 6.23 -10.07
CA MET A 116 -16.60 5.15 -10.92
C MET A 116 -15.07 5.10 -11.06
N MET A 117 -14.40 6.26 -11.11
CA MET A 117 -12.97 6.37 -11.39
C MET A 117 -12.21 7.21 -10.36
N THR A 118 -12.89 7.64 -9.30
CA THR A 118 -12.28 8.49 -8.28
C THR A 118 -13.02 8.32 -6.95
N TYR A 119 -12.38 8.71 -5.85
CA TYR A 119 -13.02 8.87 -4.58
C TYR A 119 -12.66 10.23 -3.99
N VAL A 120 -13.52 10.70 -3.11
CA VAL A 120 -13.32 11.92 -2.33
C VAL A 120 -13.49 11.56 -0.88
N ALA A 121 -12.48 11.84 -0.07
CA ALA A 121 -12.47 11.47 1.34
C ALA A 121 -12.17 12.69 2.23
N PRO A 122 -12.85 12.83 3.39
CA PRO A 122 -12.56 13.91 4.30
C PRO A 122 -11.14 13.78 4.87
N TRP A 123 -10.45 14.92 4.99
CA TRP A 123 -9.18 15.04 5.71
C TRP A 123 -9.44 15.87 6.96
N LYS A 124 -9.55 15.20 8.10
CA LYS A 124 -9.99 15.85 9.35
C LYS A 124 -9.05 16.93 9.87
N GLU A 125 -7.78 16.87 9.50
CA GLU A 125 -6.81 17.88 9.87
C GLU A 125 -6.89 19.07 8.91
N GLY A 126 -7.44 20.18 9.38
CA GLY A 126 -7.47 21.43 8.61
C GLY A 126 -8.50 21.52 7.51
N ASN A 127 -9.66 20.89 7.65
CA ASN A 127 -10.80 21.01 6.72
C ASN A 127 -10.45 20.65 5.26
N GLY A 128 -9.57 19.66 5.09
CA GLY A 128 -9.14 19.22 3.76
C GLY A 128 -10.00 18.10 3.20
N ILE A 129 -9.82 17.88 1.92
CA ILE A 129 -10.41 16.77 1.18
C ILE A 129 -9.31 16.08 0.37
N VAL A 130 -9.21 14.77 0.47
CA VAL A 130 -8.35 13.96 -0.38
C VAL A 130 -9.14 13.48 -1.59
N VAL A 131 -8.57 13.68 -2.76
CA VAL A 131 -9.09 13.16 -4.03
C VAL A 131 -8.13 12.11 -4.56
N GLY A 132 -8.61 10.94 -4.86
CA GLY A 132 -7.82 9.81 -5.35
C GLY A 132 -8.64 8.86 -6.22
N SER A 133 -7.99 7.97 -6.89
CA SER A 133 -6.58 7.93 -7.27
C SER A 133 -6.46 7.35 -8.65
N THR A 134 -5.42 7.69 -9.37
CA THR A 134 -5.12 7.06 -10.65
C THR A 134 -4.64 5.61 -10.47
N MET A 135 -4.63 4.86 -11.57
CA MET A 135 -4.06 3.51 -11.68
C MET A 135 -3.25 3.45 -12.97
N GLU A 136 -1.93 3.51 -12.85
CA GLU A 136 -1.03 3.66 -13.98
C GLU A 136 0.07 2.61 -13.94
N ASP A 137 0.23 1.85 -15.01
CA ASP A 137 1.32 0.91 -15.18
C ASP A 137 2.51 1.64 -15.85
N LYS A 138 3.28 2.35 -15.02
CA LYS A 138 4.45 3.15 -15.44
C LYS A 138 5.75 2.70 -14.74
N GLY A 139 5.79 1.45 -14.28
CA GLY A 139 6.94 0.94 -13.54
C GLY A 139 7.18 1.75 -12.26
N PHE A 140 8.45 2.02 -11.97
CA PHE A 140 8.87 2.77 -10.77
C PHE A 140 8.85 4.29 -10.96
N ASP A 141 8.18 4.80 -12.00
CA ASP A 141 7.97 6.23 -12.14
C ASP A 141 7.13 6.78 -10.98
N SER A 142 7.70 7.73 -10.24
CA SER A 142 7.05 8.41 -9.12
C SER A 142 6.81 9.90 -9.39
N PHE A 143 6.97 10.34 -10.63
CA PHE A 143 6.77 11.73 -11.01
C PHE A 143 5.29 12.12 -10.94
N ILE A 144 5.00 13.31 -10.42
CA ILE A 144 3.65 13.88 -10.36
C ILE A 144 3.41 14.66 -11.64
N GLU A 145 2.29 14.39 -12.31
CA GLU A 145 1.89 15.06 -13.53
C GLU A 145 0.74 16.03 -13.25
N ASP A 146 1.00 17.34 -13.29
CA ASP A 146 0.00 18.37 -12.98
C ASP A 146 -1.30 18.19 -13.80
N LYS A 147 -1.18 17.86 -15.07
CA LYS A 147 -2.34 17.57 -15.93
C LYS A 147 -3.20 16.42 -15.39
N VAL A 148 -2.57 15.39 -14.86
CA VAL A 148 -3.29 14.23 -14.29
C VAL A 148 -3.98 14.62 -12.99
N ILE A 149 -3.36 15.48 -12.19
CA ILE A 149 -3.98 16.02 -10.97
C ILE A 149 -5.20 16.89 -11.33
N ASP A 150 -5.08 17.75 -12.33
CA ASP A 150 -6.20 18.58 -12.80
C ASP A 150 -7.38 17.73 -13.31
N GLU A 151 -7.09 16.68 -14.09
CA GLU A 151 -8.11 15.73 -14.55
C GLU A 151 -8.77 14.97 -13.38
N LEU A 152 -8.00 14.62 -12.36
CA LEU A 152 -8.52 13.94 -11.17
C LEU A 152 -9.46 14.85 -10.38
N ILE A 153 -9.09 16.13 -10.21
CA ILE A 153 -9.93 17.16 -9.58
C ILE A 153 -11.20 17.39 -10.40
N ALA A 154 -11.09 17.49 -11.71
CA ALA A 154 -12.24 17.70 -12.60
C ALA A 154 -13.27 16.56 -12.47
N ARG A 155 -12.82 15.30 -12.47
CA ARG A 155 -13.69 14.12 -12.25
C ARG A 155 -14.36 14.13 -10.86
N ALA A 156 -13.61 14.51 -9.83
CA ALA A 156 -14.17 14.65 -8.49
C ALA A 156 -15.23 15.77 -8.43
N ALA A 157 -15.02 16.86 -9.16
CA ALA A 157 -15.96 17.97 -9.25
C ALA A 157 -17.27 17.64 -10.01
N GLU A 158 -17.29 16.58 -10.80
CA GLU A 158 -18.54 16.04 -11.38
C GLU A 158 -19.44 15.46 -10.28
N ILE A 159 -18.84 14.90 -9.22
CA ILE A 159 -19.55 14.33 -8.06
C ILE A 159 -19.84 15.42 -7.02
N LEU A 160 -18.84 16.26 -6.75
CA LEU A 160 -18.85 17.33 -5.76
C LEU A 160 -18.54 18.68 -6.44
N PRO A 161 -19.53 19.41 -6.97
CA PRO A 161 -19.31 20.63 -7.74
C PRO A 161 -18.50 21.72 -7.03
N CYS A 162 -18.56 21.78 -5.71
CA CYS A 162 -17.79 22.73 -4.89
C CYS A 162 -16.26 22.54 -4.99
N LEU A 163 -15.78 21.39 -5.47
CA LEU A 163 -14.35 21.17 -5.68
C LEU A 163 -13.75 22.02 -6.81
N LYS A 164 -14.59 22.64 -7.66
CA LYS A 164 -14.15 23.59 -8.68
C LYS A 164 -13.49 24.84 -8.09
N ASP A 165 -13.90 25.20 -6.87
CA ASP A 165 -13.41 26.39 -6.17
C ASP A 165 -12.39 26.03 -5.06
N ALA A 166 -12.00 24.77 -4.97
CA ALA A 166 -11.07 24.30 -3.97
C ALA A 166 -9.62 24.63 -4.34
N SER A 167 -8.80 24.95 -3.34
CA SER A 167 -7.38 25.18 -3.52
C SER A 167 -6.58 23.89 -3.40
N LEU A 168 -5.68 23.63 -4.34
CA LEU A 168 -4.73 22.52 -4.24
C LEU A 168 -3.69 22.82 -3.15
N ILE A 169 -3.57 21.93 -2.16
CA ILE A 169 -2.63 22.05 -1.04
C ILE A 169 -1.39 21.19 -1.27
N GLU A 170 -1.58 19.94 -1.67
CA GLU A 170 -0.49 19.01 -1.97
C GLU A 170 -0.94 17.95 -2.96
N SER A 171 0.02 17.39 -3.68
CA SER A 171 -0.15 16.19 -4.48
C SER A 171 0.97 15.20 -4.19
N TRP A 172 0.68 13.92 -4.30
CA TRP A 172 1.67 12.85 -4.08
C TRP A 172 1.39 11.63 -4.93
N THR A 173 2.37 10.76 -5.02
CA THR A 173 2.25 9.45 -5.65
C THR A 173 2.51 8.32 -4.68
N GLY A 174 2.05 7.13 -5.02
CA GLY A 174 2.40 5.89 -4.35
C GLY A 174 2.46 4.74 -5.35
N LEU A 175 3.30 3.76 -5.07
CA LEU A 175 3.47 2.56 -5.88
C LEU A 175 2.83 1.38 -5.16
N ARG A 176 1.75 0.84 -5.74
CA ARG A 176 1.07 -0.33 -5.20
C ARG A 176 1.74 -1.59 -5.72
N PRO A 177 2.15 -2.52 -4.87
CA PRO A 177 2.69 -3.81 -5.30
C PRO A 177 1.55 -4.68 -5.83
N ALA A 178 1.51 -4.93 -7.12
CA ALA A 178 0.52 -5.78 -7.75
C ALA A 178 1.16 -7.09 -8.23
N ALA A 179 0.68 -8.23 -7.74
CA ALA A 179 0.99 -9.52 -8.32
C ALA A 179 0.23 -9.70 -9.65
N GLU A 180 0.64 -10.65 -10.48
CA GLU A 180 0.00 -10.90 -11.77
C GLU A 180 -1.49 -11.22 -11.65
N ASP A 181 -1.87 -11.98 -10.61
CA ASP A 181 -3.25 -12.36 -10.30
C ASP A 181 -3.95 -11.36 -9.36
N LEU A 182 -3.29 -10.28 -8.98
CA LEU A 182 -3.76 -9.25 -8.03
C LEU A 182 -4.02 -9.77 -6.60
N MET A 183 -3.58 -11.00 -6.30
CA MET A 183 -3.65 -11.57 -4.95
C MET A 183 -2.32 -11.39 -4.22
N PRO A 184 -2.34 -11.21 -2.88
CA PRO A 184 -1.09 -11.11 -2.10
C PRO A 184 -0.20 -12.34 -2.28
N ILE A 185 1.12 -12.13 -2.21
CA ILE A 185 2.11 -13.20 -2.12
C ILE A 185 2.61 -13.25 -0.68
N MET A 186 2.18 -14.27 0.06
CA MET A 186 2.41 -14.38 1.50
C MET A 186 2.70 -15.83 1.87
N GLY A 187 3.89 -16.08 2.39
CA GLY A 187 4.26 -17.43 2.79
C GLY A 187 5.76 -17.70 2.70
N ARG A 188 6.12 -18.98 2.75
CA ARG A 188 7.49 -19.47 2.72
C ARG A 188 8.04 -19.46 1.31
N SER A 189 9.32 -19.19 1.17
CA SER A 189 10.04 -19.42 -0.06
C SER A 189 10.23 -20.93 -0.30
N GLY A 190 9.96 -21.42 -1.51
CA GLY A 190 10.32 -22.78 -1.88
C GLY A 190 11.81 -22.96 -2.14
N ARG A 191 12.58 -21.86 -2.24
CA ARG A 191 14.03 -21.90 -2.50
C ARG A 191 14.88 -21.79 -1.24
N TYR A 192 14.45 -21.00 -0.25
CA TYR A 192 15.20 -20.75 0.98
C TYR A 192 14.34 -21.07 2.21
N GLU A 193 14.84 -21.92 3.08
CA GLU A 193 14.12 -22.46 4.24
C GLU A 193 13.71 -21.37 5.25
N ASN A 194 14.46 -20.28 5.31
CA ASN A 194 14.27 -19.20 6.27
C ASN A 194 13.86 -17.85 5.65
N LEU A 195 13.43 -17.88 4.39
CA LEU A 195 12.94 -16.70 3.68
C LEU A 195 11.42 -16.76 3.52
N PHE A 196 10.78 -15.63 3.74
CA PHE A 196 9.33 -15.48 3.63
C PHE A 196 9.00 -14.24 2.80
N TYR A 197 7.83 -14.25 2.16
CA TYR A 197 7.32 -13.11 1.39
C TYR A 197 6.06 -12.56 2.03
N SER A 198 5.92 -11.24 2.06
CA SER A 198 4.70 -10.52 2.44
C SER A 198 4.56 -9.28 1.58
N SER A 199 4.01 -9.44 0.39
CA SER A 199 3.86 -8.37 -0.60
C SER A 199 2.70 -8.64 -1.57
N GLY A 200 2.52 -7.80 -2.59
CA GLY A 200 1.49 -8.02 -3.60
C GLY A 200 0.08 -7.61 -3.20
N HIS A 201 -0.09 -6.87 -2.11
CA HIS A 201 -1.40 -6.52 -1.54
C HIS A 201 -2.23 -5.54 -2.38
N TYR A 202 -1.63 -4.95 -3.41
CA TYR A 202 -2.25 -4.03 -4.36
C TYR A 202 -3.05 -2.91 -3.66
N ARG A 203 -4.39 -2.90 -3.81
CA ARG A 203 -5.27 -1.87 -3.24
C ARG A 203 -5.71 -2.15 -1.80
N ASN A 204 -5.55 -3.39 -1.33
CA ASN A 204 -6.15 -3.87 -0.08
C ASN A 204 -5.17 -3.93 1.10
N GLY A 205 -3.91 -3.51 0.91
CA GLY A 205 -2.85 -3.68 1.91
C GLY A 205 -3.21 -3.08 3.27
N ILE A 206 -3.69 -1.84 3.32
CA ILE A 206 -4.04 -1.17 4.58
C ILE A 206 -5.23 -1.85 5.25
N LEU A 207 -6.30 -2.12 4.49
CA LEU A 207 -7.51 -2.78 5.02
C LEU A 207 -7.20 -4.13 5.65
N GLN A 208 -6.33 -4.91 5.01
CA GLN A 208 -6.01 -6.27 5.41
C GLN A 208 -4.87 -6.36 6.43
N THR A 209 -4.17 -5.27 6.73
CA THR A 209 -2.95 -5.25 7.56
C THR A 209 -3.06 -6.06 8.86
N PRO A 210 -4.09 -5.91 9.72
CA PRO A 210 -4.15 -6.66 10.98
C PRO A 210 -4.24 -8.17 10.77
N HIS A 211 -5.07 -8.61 9.83
CA HIS A 211 -5.25 -10.02 9.51
C HIS A 211 -3.97 -10.63 8.92
N GLN A 212 -3.37 -9.94 7.97
CA GLN A 212 -2.16 -10.40 7.28
C GLN A 212 -0.93 -10.43 8.18
N ALA A 213 -0.81 -9.47 9.09
CA ALA A 213 0.25 -9.49 10.10
C ALA A 213 0.13 -10.74 10.99
N GLY A 214 -1.07 -11.07 11.47
CA GLY A 214 -1.32 -12.29 12.25
C GLY A 214 -1.04 -13.57 11.44
N TYR A 215 -1.50 -13.62 10.18
CA TYR A 215 -1.24 -14.73 9.27
C TYR A 215 0.26 -14.95 9.06
N MET A 216 1.01 -13.91 8.69
CA MET A 216 2.45 -14.01 8.48
C MET A 216 3.20 -14.36 9.77
N THR A 217 2.79 -13.81 10.91
CA THR A 217 3.38 -14.14 12.21
C THR A 217 3.25 -15.64 12.50
N SER A 218 2.09 -16.22 12.28
CA SER A 218 1.86 -17.65 12.51
C SER A 218 2.72 -18.55 11.60
N ILE A 219 2.89 -18.16 10.33
CA ILE A 219 3.77 -18.89 9.39
C ILE A 219 5.23 -18.76 9.78
N VAL A 220 5.71 -17.54 10.07
CA VAL A 220 7.12 -17.30 10.41
C VAL A 220 7.49 -17.98 11.71
N ARG A 221 6.60 -18.04 12.70
CA ARG A 221 6.83 -18.76 13.95
C ARG A 221 6.79 -20.28 13.79
N GLY A 222 6.12 -20.78 12.79
CA GLY A 222 5.86 -22.21 12.62
C GLY A 222 4.63 -22.69 13.39
N ASP A 223 3.75 -21.76 13.81
CA ASP A 223 2.47 -22.09 14.46
C ASP A 223 1.41 -22.55 13.42
N ARG A 224 1.68 -22.30 12.13
CA ARG A 224 0.85 -22.71 10.99
C ARG A 224 1.72 -23.39 9.94
N ASP A 225 1.41 -24.64 9.64
CA ASP A 225 2.10 -25.42 8.59
C ASP A 225 1.48 -25.22 7.21
N GLU A 226 0.15 -25.11 7.13
CA GLU A 226 -0.57 -24.94 5.88
C GLU A 226 -0.71 -23.44 5.52
N GLU A 227 -0.29 -23.11 4.31
CA GLU A 227 -0.52 -21.79 3.72
C GLU A 227 -1.86 -21.78 2.98
N THR A 228 -2.51 -20.62 2.95
CA THR A 228 -3.69 -20.41 2.13
C THR A 228 -3.25 -20.47 0.65
N PRO A 229 -3.78 -21.40 -0.16
CA PRO A 229 -3.27 -21.62 -1.53
C PRO A 229 -3.26 -20.37 -2.39
N GLU A 230 -4.27 -19.51 -2.24
CA GLU A 230 -4.41 -18.27 -3.01
C GLU A 230 -3.35 -17.22 -2.65
N PHE A 231 -2.70 -17.35 -1.49
CA PHE A 231 -1.64 -16.43 -1.04
C PHE A 231 -0.26 -17.05 -1.14
N SER A 232 -0.19 -18.39 -1.14
CA SER A 232 1.09 -19.09 -1.12
C SER A 232 1.98 -18.74 -2.31
N PRO A 233 3.28 -18.49 -2.08
CA PRO A 233 4.26 -18.32 -3.15
C PRO A 233 4.35 -19.53 -4.08
N SER A 234 4.00 -20.72 -3.58
CA SER A 234 4.05 -21.98 -4.33
C SER A 234 3.17 -21.97 -5.60
N ARG A 235 2.11 -21.11 -5.66
CA ARG A 235 1.29 -20.94 -6.86
C ARG A 235 2.06 -20.38 -8.07
N TYR A 236 3.24 -19.81 -7.80
CA TYR A 236 4.19 -19.32 -8.82
C TYR A 236 5.48 -20.16 -8.87
N ASN A 237 5.51 -21.32 -8.22
CA ASN A 237 6.71 -22.17 -8.08
C ASN A 237 7.88 -21.44 -7.39
N LEU A 238 7.59 -20.62 -6.38
CA LEU A 238 8.55 -19.79 -5.63
C LEU A 238 8.86 -20.35 -4.26
#